data_535704bdb26da06cd764d8c9bbad212a
#
_entry.id   535704bdb26da06cd764d8c9bbad212a
#
_cell.length_a   1.000
_cell.length_b   1.000
_cell.length_c   1.000
_cell.angle_alpha   90.00
_cell.angle_beta   90.00
_cell.angle_gamma   90.00
#
_symmetry.space_group_name_H-M   'P 1'
#
loop_
_entity.id
_entity.type
_entity.pdbx_description
1 polymer ?
#
loop_
_entity_poly.entity_id
_entity_poly.type
_entity_poly.pdbx_seq_one_letter_code
_entity_poly.pdbx_strand_id
1 'polypeptide(L)'
;YFQPAMRELMAHSVEVWESDPETFHYHPVGYMQISPEVMEEDVASIHEQQRAIGYESTFVQGEKESLDYMKNIFSDWQARGITSVLHEKRGGYANNTSSIYGLAQKAEAEGVKILTGTTVKEFKSANGSSAITAVETDKGTVECDQVIVGVGPWLRDIWNMLELPNTISVKDENGKMHQDFPMWQYWFLTEGVLRLNPSTQRTNEGNMPPVIHVDTDAPLYSDVDQSLITDKLWGIYYKPDFHFNGIQGGSSPYKVNMPSQEVSVDPYGPDSDEFVVGDDFAHMWCSALAFCQKRFEGKSHLY
;
A
#
# COMPACT_ATOMS: atom_id res chain seq x y z
N TYR A 1 9.13 -8.89 -3.48
CA TYR A 1 9.60 -9.93 -4.40
C TYR A 1 10.95 -10.56 -4.01
N PHE A 2 11.80 -9.87 -3.26
CA PHE A 2 13.13 -10.38 -2.88
C PHE A 2 13.09 -11.55 -1.88
N GLN A 3 11.97 -11.77 -1.21
CA GLN A 3 11.77 -12.93 -0.35
C GLN A 3 10.94 -14.01 -1.07
N PRO A 4 11.48 -15.22 -1.28
CA PRO A 4 10.80 -16.28 -2.05
C PRO A 4 9.39 -16.61 -1.54
N ALA A 5 9.22 -16.75 -0.23
CA ALA A 5 7.92 -17.03 0.37
C ALA A 5 6.87 -15.93 0.09
N MET A 6 7.29 -14.66 0.03
CA MET A 6 6.39 -13.55 -0.28
C MET A 6 5.93 -13.58 -1.74
N ARG A 7 6.76 -14.02 -2.67
CA ARG A 7 6.38 -14.15 -4.09
C ARG A 7 5.22 -15.12 -4.27
N GLU A 8 5.35 -16.31 -3.68
CA GLU A 8 4.32 -17.34 -3.74
C GLU A 8 3.04 -16.88 -3.02
N LEU A 9 3.18 -16.24 -1.86
CA LEU A 9 2.04 -15.69 -1.11
C LEU A 9 1.30 -14.62 -1.91
N MET A 10 2.00 -13.72 -2.59
CA MET A 10 1.38 -12.67 -3.42
C MET A 10 0.66 -13.26 -4.62
N ALA A 11 1.26 -14.22 -5.32
CA ALA A 11 0.62 -14.92 -6.45
C ALA A 11 -0.66 -15.64 -5.99
N HIS A 12 -0.60 -16.36 -4.88
CA HIS A 12 -1.76 -17.02 -4.28
C HIS A 12 -2.83 -16.00 -3.83
N SER A 13 -2.42 -14.88 -3.26
CA SER A 13 -3.35 -13.83 -2.83
C SER A 13 -4.15 -13.25 -4.01
N VAL A 14 -3.52 -13.05 -5.17
CA VAL A 14 -4.22 -12.62 -6.39
C VAL A 14 -5.27 -13.65 -6.80
N GLU A 15 -4.95 -14.94 -6.75
CA GLU A 15 -5.92 -16.02 -7.06
C GLU A 15 -7.13 -15.98 -6.10
N VAL A 16 -6.88 -15.74 -4.82
CA VAL A 16 -7.95 -15.60 -3.81
C VAL A 16 -8.86 -14.40 -4.16
N TRP A 17 -8.27 -13.24 -4.44
CA TRP A 17 -9.04 -12.03 -4.80
C TRP A 17 -9.84 -12.23 -6.09
N GLU A 18 -9.26 -12.84 -7.10
CA GLU A 18 -9.91 -13.14 -8.39
C GLU A 18 -10.98 -14.22 -8.28
N SER A 19 -10.96 -15.08 -7.25
CA SER A 19 -11.93 -16.17 -7.08
C SER A 19 -13.35 -15.67 -6.80
N ASP A 20 -13.47 -14.49 -6.21
CA ASP A 20 -14.78 -13.89 -5.85
C ASP A 20 -14.71 -12.35 -5.83
N PRO A 21 -14.47 -11.72 -7.00
CA PRO A 21 -14.24 -10.29 -7.06
C PRO A 21 -15.45 -9.46 -6.64
N GLU A 22 -16.65 -9.99 -6.75
CA GLU A 22 -17.88 -9.29 -6.32
C GLU A 22 -17.92 -9.15 -4.79
N THR A 23 -17.73 -10.23 -4.06
CA THR A 23 -17.73 -10.21 -2.58
C THR A 23 -16.55 -9.40 -2.04
N PHE A 24 -15.39 -9.50 -2.66
CA PHE A 24 -14.22 -8.75 -2.23
C PHE A 24 -14.17 -7.32 -2.76
N HIS A 25 -15.12 -6.90 -3.61
CA HIS A 25 -15.08 -5.61 -4.31
C HIS A 25 -13.73 -5.35 -4.97
N TYR A 26 -13.20 -6.40 -5.61
CA TYR A 26 -11.91 -6.41 -6.26
C TYR A 26 -11.99 -6.01 -7.73
N HIS A 27 -11.11 -5.13 -8.12
CA HIS A 27 -10.99 -4.63 -9.48
C HIS A 27 -9.68 -5.15 -10.10
N PRO A 28 -9.71 -6.22 -10.94
CA PRO A 28 -8.51 -6.80 -11.54
C PRO A 28 -8.05 -5.96 -12.75
N VAL A 29 -7.63 -4.74 -12.50
CA VAL A 29 -7.26 -3.78 -13.55
C VAL A 29 -5.78 -3.83 -13.93
N GLY A 30 -4.99 -4.62 -13.22
CA GLY A 30 -3.54 -4.65 -13.34
C GLY A 30 -2.84 -3.63 -12.43
N TYR A 31 -1.51 -3.72 -12.41
CA TYR A 31 -0.61 -2.83 -11.69
C TYR A 31 0.59 -2.50 -12.56
N MET A 32 1.05 -1.25 -12.51
CA MET A 32 2.22 -0.80 -13.25
C MET A 32 3.24 -0.17 -12.31
N GLN A 33 4.49 -0.66 -12.38
CA GLN A 33 5.66 0.00 -11.81
C GLN A 33 6.42 0.66 -12.96
N ILE A 34 6.59 1.96 -12.89
CA ILE A 34 7.20 2.82 -13.90
C ILE A 34 8.39 3.50 -13.23
N SER A 35 9.61 3.29 -13.74
CA SER A 35 10.82 3.56 -12.94
C SER A 35 11.95 4.18 -13.75
N PRO A 36 12.84 4.97 -13.08
CA PRO A 36 14.04 5.53 -13.69
C PRO A 36 15.17 4.50 -13.77
N GLU A 37 16.26 4.88 -14.44
CA GLU A 37 17.44 4.04 -14.66
C GLU A 37 18.01 3.43 -13.37
N VAL A 38 18.04 4.19 -12.30
CA VAL A 38 18.58 3.74 -11.00
C VAL A 38 17.82 2.55 -10.39
N MET A 39 16.57 2.31 -10.81
CA MET A 39 15.72 1.21 -10.33
C MET A 39 15.55 0.08 -11.36
N GLU A 40 16.10 0.23 -12.57
CA GLU A 40 15.83 -0.66 -13.69
C GLU A 40 16.23 -2.11 -13.43
N GLU A 41 17.40 -2.35 -12.81
CA GLU A 41 17.89 -3.69 -12.47
C GLU A 41 16.97 -4.38 -11.46
N ASP A 42 16.49 -3.66 -10.46
CA ASP A 42 15.55 -4.19 -9.46
C ASP A 42 14.22 -4.58 -10.11
N VAL A 43 13.70 -3.72 -10.99
CA VAL A 43 12.43 -3.97 -11.70
C VAL A 43 12.57 -5.15 -12.66
N ALA A 44 13.70 -5.26 -13.38
CA ALA A 44 14.01 -6.41 -14.23
C ALA A 44 14.09 -7.70 -13.41
N SER A 45 14.74 -7.66 -12.25
CA SER A 45 14.82 -8.80 -11.32
C SER A 45 13.43 -9.23 -10.83
N ILE A 46 12.54 -8.29 -10.53
CA ILE A 46 11.15 -8.60 -10.16
C ILE A 46 10.44 -9.35 -11.30
N HIS A 47 10.56 -8.86 -12.53
CA HIS A 47 9.98 -9.54 -13.70
C HIS A 47 10.46 -11.00 -13.85
N GLU A 48 11.76 -11.23 -13.73
CA GLU A 48 12.32 -12.59 -13.81
C GLU A 48 11.81 -13.50 -12.67
N GLN A 49 11.67 -12.94 -11.47
CA GLN A 49 11.13 -13.66 -10.32
C GLN A 49 9.64 -13.98 -10.48
N GLN A 50 8.86 -13.10 -11.09
CA GLN A 50 7.46 -13.36 -11.46
C GLN A 50 7.37 -14.49 -12.51
N ARG A 51 8.18 -14.43 -13.55
CA ARG A 51 8.26 -15.51 -14.56
C ARG A 51 8.60 -16.86 -13.94
N ALA A 52 9.53 -16.90 -12.99
CA ALA A 52 9.96 -18.14 -12.34
C ALA A 52 8.84 -18.85 -11.57
N ILE A 53 7.82 -18.13 -11.11
CA ILE A 53 6.63 -18.70 -10.44
C ILE A 53 5.39 -18.75 -11.34
N GLY A 54 5.55 -18.49 -12.64
CA GLY A 54 4.45 -18.51 -13.61
C GLY A 54 3.49 -17.32 -13.51
N TYR A 55 3.88 -16.23 -12.83
CA TYR A 55 3.09 -15.02 -12.77
C TYR A 55 3.38 -14.13 -13.97
N GLU A 56 2.34 -13.82 -14.75
CA GLU A 56 2.48 -13.09 -16.02
C GLU A 56 2.66 -11.58 -15.79
N SER A 57 3.74 -11.03 -16.36
CA SER A 57 3.98 -9.60 -16.43
C SER A 57 4.69 -9.23 -17.74
N THR A 58 4.59 -7.96 -18.12
CA THR A 58 5.32 -7.40 -19.26
C THR A 58 6.39 -6.45 -18.72
N PHE A 59 7.64 -6.66 -19.11
CA PHE A 59 8.73 -5.73 -18.80
C PHE A 59 9.18 -5.02 -20.08
N VAL A 60 9.26 -3.69 -20.02
CA VAL A 60 9.73 -2.82 -21.10
C VAL A 60 10.94 -2.07 -20.57
N GLN A 61 12.01 -2.03 -21.36
CA GLN A 61 13.28 -1.39 -21.02
C GLN A 61 13.66 -0.42 -22.11
N GLY A 62 14.20 0.74 -21.71
CA GLY A 62 14.58 1.85 -22.58
C GLY A 62 13.62 3.04 -22.46
N GLU A 63 14.19 4.25 -22.50
CA GLU A 63 13.40 5.49 -22.34
C GLU A 63 12.34 5.64 -23.44
N LYS A 64 12.73 5.45 -24.70
CA LYS A 64 11.82 5.55 -25.84
C LYS A 64 10.76 4.47 -25.80
N GLU A 65 11.16 3.23 -25.56
CA GLU A 65 10.29 2.05 -25.50
C GLU A 65 9.26 2.19 -24.36
N SER A 66 9.69 2.67 -23.21
CA SER A 66 8.82 2.95 -22.05
C SER A 66 7.82 4.06 -22.37
N LEU A 67 8.28 5.13 -22.97
CA LEU A 67 7.39 6.23 -23.40
C LEU A 67 6.35 5.75 -24.42
N ASP A 68 6.78 5.02 -25.44
CA ASP A 68 5.89 4.48 -26.49
C ASP A 68 4.86 3.51 -25.86
N TYR A 69 5.31 2.64 -24.96
CA TYR A 69 4.44 1.71 -24.24
C TYR A 69 3.36 2.45 -23.43
N MET A 70 3.77 3.45 -22.65
CA MET A 70 2.85 4.25 -21.84
C MET A 70 1.88 5.07 -22.71
N LYS A 71 2.33 5.63 -23.83
CA LYS A 71 1.46 6.36 -24.77
C LYS A 71 0.46 5.47 -25.51
N ASN A 72 0.78 4.19 -25.68
CA ASN A 72 -0.20 3.23 -26.21
C ASN A 72 -1.33 2.97 -25.21
N ILE A 73 -1.09 3.14 -23.91
CA ILE A 73 -2.12 2.98 -22.86
C ILE A 73 -2.81 4.33 -22.58
N PHE A 74 -2.04 5.42 -22.52
CA PHE A 74 -2.52 6.76 -22.23
C PHE A 74 -1.90 7.76 -23.23
N SER A 75 -2.65 8.21 -24.19
CA SER A 75 -2.17 9.15 -25.23
C SER A 75 -1.64 10.47 -24.68
N ASP A 76 -2.06 10.83 -23.47
CA ASP A 76 -1.67 12.04 -22.74
C ASP A 76 -0.53 11.82 -21.73
N TRP A 77 0.13 10.65 -21.78
CA TRP A 77 1.31 10.36 -20.94
C TRP A 77 2.48 11.27 -21.31
N GLN A 78 3.12 11.86 -20.29
CA GLN A 78 4.20 12.82 -20.49
C GLN A 78 5.34 12.78 -19.47
N ALA A 79 5.33 11.80 -18.55
CA ALA A 79 6.40 11.65 -17.58
C ALA A 79 7.77 11.49 -18.24
N ARG A 80 8.78 12.06 -17.61
CA ARG A 80 10.19 12.06 -18.05
C ARG A 80 11.05 11.32 -17.05
N GLY A 81 12.30 10.97 -17.46
CA GLY A 81 13.23 10.25 -16.60
C GLY A 81 12.82 8.81 -16.33
N ILE A 82 12.05 8.21 -17.23
CA ILE A 82 11.56 6.83 -17.12
C ILE A 82 12.31 5.96 -18.11
N THR A 83 12.91 4.87 -17.65
CA THR A 83 13.64 3.90 -18.49
C THR A 83 13.06 2.50 -18.44
N SER A 84 12.16 2.22 -17.51
CA SER A 84 11.53 0.90 -17.42
C SER A 84 10.07 0.95 -17.01
N VAL A 85 9.31 -0.04 -17.49
CA VAL A 85 7.92 -0.29 -17.12
C VAL A 85 7.73 -1.77 -16.86
N LEU A 86 7.27 -2.12 -15.67
CA LEU A 86 6.76 -3.44 -15.35
C LEU A 86 5.23 -3.36 -15.27
N HIS A 87 4.54 -4.11 -16.11
CA HIS A 87 3.09 -4.16 -16.13
C HIS A 87 2.59 -5.56 -15.75
N GLU A 88 2.08 -5.70 -14.58
CA GLU A 88 1.39 -6.88 -14.10
C GLU A 88 -0.05 -6.84 -14.62
N LYS A 89 -0.42 -7.81 -15.46
CA LYS A 89 -1.76 -7.87 -16.07
C LYS A 89 -2.83 -8.32 -15.09
N ARG A 90 -2.44 -9.19 -14.18
CA ARG A 90 -3.21 -9.57 -13.00
C ARG A 90 -2.86 -8.59 -11.87
N GLY A 91 -3.60 -8.61 -10.80
CA GLY A 91 -3.47 -7.61 -9.76
C GLY A 91 -4.47 -6.47 -9.95
N GLY A 92 -4.47 -5.53 -9.04
CA GLY A 92 -5.45 -4.45 -9.05
C GLY A 92 -5.65 -3.85 -7.67
N TYR A 93 -6.88 -3.46 -7.36
CA TYR A 93 -7.23 -2.89 -6.07
C TYR A 93 -8.60 -3.35 -5.59
N ALA A 94 -8.82 -3.28 -4.28
CA ALA A 94 -10.12 -3.51 -3.68
C ALA A 94 -10.55 -2.27 -2.87
N ASN A 95 -11.86 -2.05 -2.76
CA ASN A 95 -12.37 -1.08 -1.79
C ASN A 95 -12.17 -1.64 -0.39
N ASN A 96 -11.39 -0.95 0.44
CA ASN A 96 -10.98 -1.41 1.76
C ASN A 96 -12.19 -1.82 2.63
N THR A 97 -13.11 -0.91 2.87
CA THR A 97 -14.28 -1.16 3.73
C THR A 97 -15.15 -2.30 3.19
N SER A 98 -15.47 -2.26 1.90
CA SER A 98 -16.34 -3.25 1.28
C SER A 98 -15.71 -4.64 1.28
N SER A 99 -14.41 -4.76 1.03
CA SER A 99 -13.71 -6.05 1.04
C SER A 99 -13.63 -6.66 2.44
N ILE A 100 -13.46 -5.84 3.49
CA ILE A 100 -13.50 -6.30 4.88
C ILE A 100 -14.89 -6.86 5.22
N TYR A 101 -15.97 -6.17 4.85
CA TYR A 101 -17.33 -6.68 5.06
C TYR A 101 -17.61 -7.93 4.24
N GLY A 102 -17.13 -8.01 2.99
CA GLY A 102 -17.27 -9.22 2.17
C GLY A 102 -16.55 -10.42 2.81
N LEU A 103 -15.31 -10.23 3.30
CA LEU A 103 -14.59 -11.25 4.06
C LEU A 103 -15.33 -11.68 5.33
N ALA A 104 -15.88 -10.72 6.07
CA ALA A 104 -16.65 -11.01 7.28
C ALA A 104 -17.86 -11.90 6.95
N GLN A 105 -18.63 -11.57 5.90
CA GLN A 105 -19.77 -12.37 5.45
C GLN A 105 -19.36 -13.80 5.05
N LYS A 106 -18.24 -13.96 4.34
CA LYS A 106 -17.72 -15.30 4.00
C LYS A 106 -17.33 -16.09 5.24
N ALA A 107 -16.64 -15.44 6.19
CA ALA A 107 -16.25 -16.07 7.44
C ALA A 107 -17.45 -16.53 8.26
N GLU A 108 -18.48 -15.68 8.38
CA GLU A 108 -19.72 -16.03 9.09
C GLU A 108 -20.48 -17.19 8.40
N ALA A 109 -20.47 -17.24 7.08
CA ALA A 109 -21.06 -18.35 6.32
C ALA A 109 -20.37 -19.70 6.59
N GLU A 110 -19.07 -19.66 6.91
CA GLU A 110 -18.25 -20.83 7.33
C GLU A 110 -18.35 -21.11 8.85
N GLY A 111 -19.21 -20.38 9.57
CA GLY A 111 -19.47 -20.61 10.99
C GLY A 111 -18.57 -19.81 11.96
N VAL A 112 -17.76 -18.90 11.45
CA VAL A 112 -16.96 -17.98 12.29
C VAL A 112 -17.89 -17.03 13.04
N LYS A 113 -17.67 -16.84 14.34
CA LYS A 113 -18.38 -15.86 15.15
C LYS A 113 -17.57 -14.57 15.23
N ILE A 114 -18.13 -13.48 14.74
CA ILE A 114 -17.51 -12.15 14.79
C ILE A 114 -18.12 -11.39 15.98
N LEU A 115 -17.30 -11.05 16.96
CA LEU A 115 -17.70 -10.34 18.18
C LEU A 115 -17.33 -8.86 18.06
N THR A 116 -18.18 -8.09 17.40
CA THR A 116 -17.97 -6.63 17.27
C THR A 116 -18.18 -5.89 18.59
N GLY A 117 -17.54 -4.72 18.72
CA GLY A 117 -17.62 -3.90 19.94
C GLY A 117 -17.11 -4.64 21.18
N THR A 118 -16.14 -5.56 21.02
CA THR A 118 -15.54 -6.34 22.08
C THR A 118 -14.06 -6.06 22.15
N THR A 119 -13.58 -5.60 23.30
CA THR A 119 -12.19 -5.22 23.50
C THR A 119 -11.45 -6.28 24.26
N VAL A 120 -10.33 -6.76 23.73
CA VAL A 120 -9.39 -7.63 24.42
C VAL A 120 -8.69 -6.86 25.55
N LYS A 121 -8.64 -7.46 26.74
CA LYS A 121 -8.04 -6.85 27.95
C LYS A 121 -6.79 -7.59 28.42
N GLU A 122 -6.78 -8.92 28.30
CA GLU A 122 -5.70 -9.74 28.82
C GLU A 122 -5.69 -11.11 28.13
N PHE A 123 -4.55 -11.77 28.12
CA PHE A 123 -4.41 -13.17 27.76
C PHE A 123 -4.18 -14.03 29.01
N LYS A 124 -4.92 -15.11 29.11
CA LYS A 124 -4.78 -16.08 30.23
C LYS A 124 -3.94 -17.27 29.78
N SER A 125 -3.03 -17.68 30.62
CA SER A 125 -2.24 -18.89 30.44
C SER A 125 -2.55 -19.92 31.55
N ALA A 126 -2.33 -21.18 31.22
CA ALA A 126 -2.40 -22.23 32.27
C ALA A 126 -1.29 -22.04 33.30
N ASN A 127 -1.56 -22.37 34.56
CA ASN A 127 -0.59 -22.26 35.63
C ASN A 127 0.72 -22.99 35.28
N GLY A 128 1.83 -22.26 35.30
CA GLY A 128 3.15 -22.78 34.98
C GLY A 128 3.44 -23.05 33.50
N SER A 129 2.58 -22.57 32.58
CA SER A 129 2.75 -22.69 31.15
C SER A 129 2.73 -21.30 30.49
N SER A 130 3.44 -21.16 29.38
CA SER A 130 3.35 -19.99 28.48
C SER A 130 2.24 -20.11 27.42
N ALA A 131 1.53 -21.26 27.36
CA ALA A 131 0.46 -21.48 26.42
C ALA A 131 -0.78 -20.66 26.79
N ILE A 132 -1.29 -19.86 25.87
CA ILE A 132 -2.54 -19.11 26.04
C ILE A 132 -3.70 -20.11 25.99
N THR A 133 -4.60 -20.01 26.96
CA THR A 133 -5.80 -20.85 27.06
C THR A 133 -7.10 -20.09 27.01
N ALA A 134 -7.04 -18.78 27.18
CA ALA A 134 -8.21 -17.92 27.06
C ALA A 134 -7.82 -16.46 26.77
N VAL A 135 -8.77 -15.74 26.22
CA VAL A 135 -8.70 -14.28 26.02
C VAL A 135 -9.76 -13.63 26.91
N GLU A 136 -9.34 -12.73 27.78
CA GLU A 136 -10.21 -11.91 28.60
C GLU A 136 -10.66 -10.68 27.81
N THR A 137 -11.94 -10.40 27.79
CA THR A 137 -12.51 -9.25 27.11
C THR A 137 -13.36 -8.41 28.06
N ASP A 138 -13.75 -7.21 27.63
CA ASP A 138 -14.70 -6.37 28.37
C ASP A 138 -16.12 -6.96 28.46
N LYS A 139 -16.37 -8.08 27.76
CA LYS A 139 -17.67 -8.79 27.74
C LYS A 139 -17.60 -10.22 28.29
N GLY A 140 -16.45 -10.63 28.81
CA GLY A 140 -16.23 -11.96 29.38
C GLY A 140 -15.06 -12.68 28.75
N THR A 141 -14.83 -13.90 29.20
CA THR A 141 -13.72 -14.75 28.83
C THR A 141 -14.08 -15.63 27.62
N VAL A 142 -13.17 -15.72 26.67
CA VAL A 142 -13.25 -16.66 25.54
C VAL A 142 -12.13 -17.69 25.68
N GLU A 143 -12.49 -18.94 25.91
CA GLU A 143 -11.54 -20.06 25.95
C GLU A 143 -11.09 -20.39 24.52
N CYS A 144 -9.81 -20.73 24.36
CA CYS A 144 -9.21 -21.04 23.05
C CYS A 144 -7.98 -21.93 23.17
N ASP A 145 -7.73 -22.70 22.13
CA ASP A 145 -6.52 -23.53 21.99
C ASP A 145 -5.39 -22.75 21.28
N GLN A 146 -5.75 -21.78 20.46
CA GLN A 146 -4.81 -20.93 19.71
C GLN A 146 -5.36 -19.51 19.57
N VAL A 147 -4.45 -18.53 19.53
CA VAL A 147 -4.76 -17.14 19.26
C VAL A 147 -3.97 -16.67 18.05
N ILE A 148 -4.66 -16.09 17.09
CA ILE A 148 -4.03 -15.39 15.97
C ILE A 148 -4.22 -13.89 16.18
N VAL A 149 -3.12 -13.15 16.25
CA VAL A 149 -3.12 -11.70 16.45
C VAL A 149 -3.03 -11.00 15.09
N GLY A 150 -4.13 -10.37 14.66
CA GLY A 150 -4.21 -9.64 13.41
C GLY A 150 -4.79 -8.24 13.63
N VAL A 151 -4.17 -7.46 14.50
CA VAL A 151 -4.73 -6.20 15.05
C VAL A 151 -4.16 -4.93 14.40
N GLY A 152 -3.44 -5.07 13.27
CA GLY A 152 -2.88 -3.93 12.56
C GLY A 152 -2.00 -3.03 13.45
N PRO A 153 -2.18 -1.71 13.45
CA PRO A 153 -1.33 -0.77 14.19
C PRO A 153 -1.42 -0.92 15.72
N TRP A 154 -2.43 -1.60 16.25
CA TRP A 154 -2.53 -1.89 17.70
C TRP A 154 -1.70 -3.10 18.17
N LEU A 155 -0.87 -3.65 17.28
CA LEU A 155 -0.03 -4.81 17.60
C LEU A 155 0.90 -4.56 18.79
N ARG A 156 1.40 -3.34 18.96
CA ARG A 156 2.22 -2.94 20.12
C ARG A 156 1.49 -3.15 21.45
N ASP A 157 0.20 -2.84 21.49
CA ASP A 157 -0.59 -2.97 22.72
C ASP A 157 -0.76 -4.44 23.11
N ILE A 158 -1.04 -5.30 22.14
CA ILE A 158 -1.09 -6.76 22.36
C ILE A 158 0.27 -7.31 22.77
N TRP A 159 1.36 -6.84 22.17
CA TRP A 159 2.72 -7.20 22.51
C TRP A 159 3.06 -6.87 23.96
N ASN A 160 2.67 -5.69 24.42
CA ASN A 160 2.84 -5.26 25.81
C ASN A 160 1.97 -6.07 26.78
N MET A 161 0.73 -6.44 26.40
CA MET A 161 -0.12 -7.33 27.20
C MET A 161 0.51 -8.71 27.44
N LEU A 162 1.32 -9.16 26.47
CA LEU A 162 2.04 -10.44 26.57
C LEU A 162 3.42 -10.31 27.23
N GLU A 163 3.79 -9.11 27.70
CA GLU A 163 5.09 -8.79 28.33
C GLU A 163 6.30 -9.20 27.47
N LEU A 164 6.16 -9.12 26.14
CA LEU A 164 7.22 -9.50 25.21
C LEU A 164 8.28 -8.39 25.08
N PRO A 165 9.54 -8.72 24.74
CA PRO A 165 10.61 -7.73 24.61
C PRO A 165 10.33 -6.68 23.54
N ASN A 166 10.51 -5.41 23.86
CA ASN A 166 10.36 -4.30 22.91
C ASN A 166 11.60 -4.06 22.04
N THR A 167 12.69 -4.76 22.31
CA THR A 167 13.92 -4.72 21.52
C THR A 167 14.38 -6.12 21.17
N ILE A 168 15.12 -6.23 20.07
CA ILE A 168 15.75 -7.47 19.59
C ILE A 168 17.20 -7.22 19.20
N SER A 169 17.99 -8.31 19.15
CA SER A 169 19.31 -8.27 18.50
C SER A 169 19.19 -8.70 17.05
N VAL A 170 19.62 -7.85 16.14
CA VAL A 170 19.52 -8.06 14.69
C VAL A 170 20.92 -8.08 14.06
N LYS A 171 21.15 -9.02 13.16
CA LYS A 171 22.35 -9.06 12.33
C LYS A 171 22.03 -8.43 10.97
N ASP A 172 22.79 -7.40 10.60
CA ASP A 172 22.62 -6.76 9.29
C ASP A 172 23.27 -7.58 8.15
N GLU A 173 23.09 -7.11 6.93
CA GLU A 173 23.63 -7.74 5.71
C GLU A 173 25.16 -7.87 5.70
N ASN A 174 25.87 -6.98 6.42
CA ASN A 174 27.32 -6.99 6.55
C ASN A 174 27.80 -7.90 7.71
N GLY A 175 26.86 -8.54 8.40
CA GLY A 175 27.14 -9.43 9.53
C GLY A 175 27.36 -8.72 10.87
N LYS A 176 27.16 -7.42 10.96
CA LYS A 176 27.24 -6.64 12.20
C LYS A 176 26.01 -6.85 13.06
N MET A 177 26.22 -7.13 14.34
CA MET A 177 25.14 -7.24 15.32
C MET A 177 24.73 -5.87 15.86
N HIS A 178 23.46 -5.56 15.79
CA HIS A 178 22.81 -4.43 16.44
C HIS A 178 22.10 -4.94 17.68
N GLN A 179 22.47 -4.43 18.83
CA GLN A 179 21.83 -4.75 20.11
C GLN A 179 20.70 -3.75 20.35
N ASP A 180 19.67 -4.18 21.09
CA ASP A 180 18.57 -3.33 21.51
C ASP A 180 17.87 -2.60 20.34
N PHE A 181 17.81 -3.27 19.20
CA PHE A 181 17.12 -2.71 18.04
C PHE A 181 15.60 -2.66 18.30
N PRO A 182 14.92 -1.52 18.06
CA PRO A 182 13.49 -1.42 18.31
C PRO A 182 12.71 -2.48 17.53
N MET A 183 11.82 -3.20 18.23
CA MET A 183 10.98 -4.25 17.62
C MET A 183 9.94 -3.68 16.66
N TRP A 184 9.48 -2.46 16.93
CA TRP A 184 8.40 -1.82 16.21
C TRP A 184 8.85 -0.53 15.55
N GLN A 185 8.41 -0.35 14.32
CA GLN A 185 8.56 0.88 13.56
C GLN A 185 7.25 1.09 12.78
N TYR A 186 6.66 2.28 12.93
CA TYR A 186 5.47 2.66 12.19
C TYR A 186 5.87 3.48 10.97
N TRP A 187 5.18 3.22 9.88
CA TRP A 187 5.30 3.95 8.63
C TRP A 187 3.94 4.50 8.27
N PHE A 188 3.88 5.79 8.07
CA PHE A 188 2.68 6.46 7.63
C PHE A 188 2.89 6.95 6.19
N LEU A 189 1.93 6.64 5.33
CA LEU A 189 1.85 7.19 3.98
C LEU A 189 0.70 8.17 3.96
N THR A 190 0.94 9.38 3.47
CA THR A 190 -0.12 10.32 3.21
C THR A 190 -0.78 9.97 1.89
N GLU A 191 -2.10 9.86 1.91
CA GLU A 191 -2.93 9.67 0.73
C GLU A 191 -3.92 10.81 0.59
N GLY A 192 -4.27 11.13 -0.65
CA GLY A 192 -5.23 12.15 -0.97
C GLY A 192 -6.14 11.78 -2.15
N VAL A 193 -7.13 12.61 -2.37
CA VAL A 193 -8.12 12.44 -3.44
C VAL A 193 -8.25 13.72 -4.25
N LEU A 194 -7.89 13.64 -5.52
CA LEU A 194 -8.20 14.67 -6.50
C LEU A 194 -9.63 14.42 -7.03
N ARG A 195 -10.54 15.38 -6.81
CA ARG A 195 -11.97 15.24 -7.11
C ARG A 195 -12.26 15.37 -8.61
N LEU A 196 -11.84 14.39 -9.37
CA LEU A 196 -12.14 14.23 -10.78
C LEU A 196 -13.06 13.02 -10.98
N ASN A 197 -14.03 13.13 -11.88
CA ASN A 197 -14.92 12.00 -12.15
C ASN A 197 -14.12 10.75 -12.54
N PRO A 198 -14.11 9.70 -11.72
CA PRO A 198 -13.29 8.50 -11.97
C PRO A 198 -13.72 7.75 -13.23
N SER A 199 -14.98 7.89 -13.69
CA SER A 199 -15.49 7.25 -14.90
C SER A 199 -14.84 7.78 -16.17
N THR A 200 -14.26 8.99 -16.13
CA THR A 200 -13.58 9.59 -17.29
C THR A 200 -12.09 9.25 -17.35
N GLN A 201 -11.56 8.64 -16.30
CA GLN A 201 -10.15 8.26 -16.21
C GLN A 201 -9.94 6.89 -16.86
N ARG A 202 -9.85 6.87 -18.17
CA ARG A 202 -9.78 5.65 -18.99
C ARG A 202 -8.47 5.57 -19.77
N THR A 203 -8.11 4.35 -20.14
CA THR A 203 -7.08 4.09 -21.15
C THR A 203 -7.54 4.53 -22.55
N ASN A 204 -6.66 4.52 -23.52
CA ASN A 204 -7.01 4.83 -24.93
C ASN A 204 -8.11 3.92 -25.48
N GLU A 205 -8.20 2.69 -25.00
CA GLU A 205 -9.21 1.70 -25.39
C GLU A 205 -10.54 1.83 -24.60
N GLY A 206 -10.61 2.78 -23.68
CA GLY A 206 -11.78 2.97 -22.83
C GLY A 206 -11.87 2.04 -21.62
N ASN A 207 -10.82 1.26 -21.33
CA ASN A 207 -10.77 0.39 -20.19
C ASN A 207 -10.46 1.18 -18.89
N MET A 208 -10.78 0.59 -17.75
CA MET A 208 -10.27 1.08 -16.46
C MET A 208 -8.74 0.97 -16.46
N PRO A 209 -8.05 2.03 -15.99
CA PRO A 209 -6.59 1.98 -15.94
C PRO A 209 -6.10 1.01 -14.86
N PRO A 210 -4.90 0.43 -15.04
CA PRO A 210 -4.22 -0.24 -13.95
C PRO A 210 -3.91 0.73 -12.81
N VAL A 211 -3.57 0.20 -11.65
CA VAL A 211 -2.94 1.01 -10.59
C VAL A 211 -1.58 1.48 -11.10
N ILE A 212 -1.36 2.78 -11.07
CA ILE A 212 -0.13 3.40 -11.58
C ILE A 212 0.78 3.73 -10.40
N HIS A 213 2.01 3.24 -10.44
CA HIS A 213 3.09 3.65 -9.55
C HIS A 213 4.25 4.18 -10.40
N VAL A 214 4.66 5.40 -10.12
CA VAL A 214 5.73 6.08 -10.86
C VAL A 214 6.79 6.50 -9.86
N ASP A 215 8.03 6.09 -10.11
CA ASP A 215 9.22 6.67 -9.51
C ASP A 215 10.06 7.34 -10.60
N THR A 216 10.67 8.47 -10.32
CA THR A 216 11.56 9.18 -11.25
C THR A 216 12.54 10.09 -10.51
N ASP A 217 13.68 10.32 -11.11
CA ASP A 217 14.70 11.28 -10.67
C ASP A 217 14.65 12.60 -11.44
N ALA A 218 13.70 12.75 -12.37
CA ALA A 218 13.48 14.01 -13.06
C ALA A 218 12.96 15.07 -12.08
N PRO A 219 13.44 16.33 -12.17
CA PRO A 219 12.96 17.40 -11.30
C PRO A 219 11.45 17.60 -11.41
N LEU A 220 10.80 17.70 -10.26
CA LEU A 220 9.38 18.03 -10.15
C LEU A 220 9.21 19.53 -9.90
N TYR A 221 8.43 20.15 -10.74
CA TYR A 221 8.04 21.55 -10.59
C TYR A 221 6.54 21.67 -10.28
N SER A 222 6.20 22.72 -9.57
CA SER A 222 4.81 23.07 -9.27
C SER A 222 3.99 23.26 -10.54
N ASP A 223 2.83 22.64 -10.62
CA ASP A 223 1.84 22.84 -11.68
C ASP A 223 1.13 24.23 -11.57
N VAL A 224 1.28 24.90 -10.41
CA VAL A 224 0.63 26.18 -10.12
C VAL A 224 1.53 27.38 -10.48
N ASP A 225 2.77 27.37 -10.00
CA ASP A 225 3.67 28.54 -10.09
C ASP A 225 5.05 28.23 -10.70
N GLN A 226 5.26 26.98 -11.12
CA GLN A 226 6.51 26.50 -11.74
C GLN A 226 7.74 26.57 -10.82
N SER A 227 7.56 26.72 -9.51
CA SER A 227 8.65 26.59 -8.54
C SER A 227 9.14 25.14 -8.45
N LEU A 228 10.42 24.96 -8.15
CA LEU A 228 10.99 23.63 -7.93
C LEU A 228 10.46 23.04 -6.61
N ILE A 229 9.83 21.86 -6.68
CA ILE A 229 9.39 21.09 -5.51
C ILE A 229 10.50 20.17 -5.03
N THR A 230 11.06 19.37 -5.94
CA THR A 230 12.19 18.47 -5.63
C THR A 230 13.02 18.18 -6.88
N ASP A 231 14.32 18.00 -6.70
CA ASP A 231 15.30 17.51 -7.69
C ASP A 231 15.92 16.16 -7.30
N LYS A 232 15.30 15.49 -6.30
CA LYS A 232 15.71 14.16 -5.82
C LYS A 232 14.76 13.11 -6.37
N LEU A 233 15.14 11.85 -6.22
CA LEU A 233 14.24 10.73 -6.51
C LEU A 233 12.94 10.88 -5.72
N TRP A 234 11.82 10.80 -6.43
CA TRP A 234 10.47 10.89 -5.87
C TRP A 234 9.53 9.91 -6.57
N GLY A 235 8.41 9.62 -5.93
CA GLY A 235 7.42 8.72 -6.51
C GLY A 235 6.01 9.01 -6.04
N ILE A 236 5.06 8.62 -6.87
CA ILE A 236 3.63 8.65 -6.56
C ILE A 236 2.97 7.35 -7.00
N TYR A 237 1.84 7.05 -6.40
CA TYR A 237 0.90 6.08 -6.95
C TYR A 237 -0.49 6.68 -7.01
N TYR A 238 -1.30 6.21 -7.94
CA TYR A 238 -2.68 6.66 -8.11
C TYR A 238 -3.54 5.66 -8.87
N LYS A 239 -4.83 5.74 -8.64
CA LYS A 239 -5.88 5.01 -9.32
C LYS A 239 -7.19 5.79 -9.29
N PRO A 240 -8.14 5.53 -10.19
CA PRO A 240 -9.53 5.95 -10.00
C PRO A 240 -10.12 5.33 -8.73
N ASP A 241 -10.91 6.10 -7.99
CA ASP A 241 -11.62 5.62 -6.82
C ASP A 241 -13.07 6.09 -6.82
N PHE A 242 -13.97 5.13 -6.95
CA PHE A 242 -15.41 5.40 -7.02
C PHE A 242 -16.03 5.64 -5.64
N HIS A 243 -15.39 5.18 -4.57
CA HIS A 243 -15.87 5.40 -3.21
C HIS A 243 -15.70 6.88 -2.81
N PHE A 244 -14.53 7.45 -3.07
CA PHE A 244 -14.26 8.87 -2.82
C PHE A 244 -14.59 9.78 -4.00
N ASN A 245 -15.06 9.22 -5.12
CA ASN A 245 -15.41 9.93 -6.34
C ASN A 245 -14.26 10.83 -6.85
N GLY A 246 -13.11 10.21 -7.09
CA GLY A 246 -11.91 10.93 -7.51
C GLY A 246 -10.80 10.04 -8.03
N ILE A 247 -9.62 10.62 -8.09
CA ILE A 247 -8.34 9.93 -8.26
C ILE A 247 -7.70 9.89 -6.87
N GLN A 248 -7.47 8.70 -6.36
CA GLN A 248 -6.84 8.48 -5.06
C GLN A 248 -5.41 8.01 -5.25
N GLY A 249 -4.55 8.46 -4.37
CA GLY A 249 -3.18 7.98 -4.31
C GLY A 249 -2.35 8.66 -3.26
N GLY A 250 -1.07 8.32 -3.25
CA GLY A 250 -0.12 8.81 -2.28
C GLY A 250 1.23 9.14 -2.92
N SER A 251 2.15 9.59 -2.12
CA SER A 251 3.48 9.98 -2.53
C SER A 251 4.54 9.54 -1.53
N SER A 252 5.70 9.15 -2.10
CA SER A 252 6.96 9.00 -1.41
C SER A 252 7.73 10.25 -1.58
N PRO A 253 8.00 11.26 -0.93
CA PRO A 253 8.69 11.25 0.36
C PRO A 253 7.80 11.53 1.60
N TYR A 254 6.52 11.67 1.44
CA TYR A 254 5.62 11.96 2.56
C TYR A 254 5.39 10.73 3.44
N LYS A 255 6.47 10.19 3.95
CA LYS A 255 6.48 9.12 4.95
C LYS A 255 6.82 9.70 6.30
N VAL A 256 6.05 9.36 7.28
CA VAL A 256 6.41 9.60 8.67
C VAL A 256 7.11 8.36 9.21
N ASN A 257 8.33 8.55 9.72
CA ASN A 257 9.10 7.50 10.34
C ASN A 257 9.41 7.94 11.78
N MET A 258 8.62 7.47 12.72
CA MET A 258 8.71 7.84 14.12
C MET A 258 9.05 6.63 14.99
N PRO A 259 9.77 6.82 16.10
CA PRO A 259 9.89 5.77 17.10
C PRO A 259 8.51 5.32 17.59
N SER A 260 8.30 4.02 17.70
CA SER A 260 6.97 3.47 18.05
C SER A 260 6.41 3.95 19.37
N GLN A 261 7.28 4.41 20.28
CA GLN A 261 6.89 4.97 21.57
C GLN A 261 6.25 6.36 21.47
N GLU A 262 6.54 7.08 20.39
CA GLU A 262 6.07 8.45 20.13
C GLU A 262 4.82 8.48 19.25
N VAL A 263 4.41 7.33 18.72
CA VAL A 263 3.25 7.23 17.81
C VAL A 263 1.99 6.95 18.60
N SER A 264 0.99 7.81 18.46
CA SER A 264 -0.39 7.50 18.82
C SER A 264 -1.08 6.80 17.67
N VAL A 265 -1.53 5.57 17.90
CA VAL A 265 -2.20 4.76 16.87
C VAL A 265 -3.70 4.63 17.13
N ASP A 266 -4.32 5.70 17.57
CA ASP A 266 -5.77 5.78 17.63
C ASP A 266 -6.31 6.36 16.30
N PRO A 267 -6.71 5.52 15.33
CA PRO A 267 -7.19 5.99 14.02
C PRO A 267 -8.54 6.70 14.10
N TYR A 268 -9.16 6.67 15.26
CA TYR A 268 -10.44 7.35 15.52
C TYR A 268 -10.28 8.51 16.51
N GLY A 269 -9.06 8.74 16.99
CA GLY A 269 -8.75 9.83 17.90
C GLY A 269 -8.75 11.18 17.19
N PRO A 270 -9.37 12.21 17.77
CA PRO A 270 -9.43 13.55 17.17
C PRO A 270 -8.06 14.23 17.09
N ASP A 271 -7.07 13.72 17.81
CA ASP A 271 -5.73 14.29 17.94
C ASP A 271 -4.67 13.51 17.12
N SER A 272 -5.10 12.64 16.22
CA SER A 272 -4.19 11.84 15.38
C SER A 272 -3.80 12.64 14.14
N ASP A 273 -2.61 13.22 14.15
CA ASP A 273 -2.05 13.98 13.01
C ASP A 273 -1.79 13.12 11.77
N GLU A 274 -1.75 11.79 11.92
CA GLU A 274 -1.53 10.84 10.83
C GLU A 274 -2.65 10.88 9.77
N PHE A 275 -3.83 11.38 10.11
CA PHE A 275 -4.97 11.51 9.21
C PHE A 275 -5.13 12.93 8.65
N VAL A 276 -4.29 13.87 9.06
CA VAL A 276 -4.31 15.24 8.54
C VAL A 276 -3.39 15.33 7.33
N VAL A 277 -3.98 15.53 6.17
CA VAL A 277 -3.24 15.75 4.92
C VAL A 277 -2.96 17.24 4.76
N GLY A 278 -1.67 17.61 4.77
CA GLY A 278 -1.25 19.00 4.64
C GLY A 278 -1.30 19.52 3.20
N ASP A 279 -1.33 20.84 3.06
CA ASP A 279 -1.36 21.53 1.77
C ASP A 279 -0.09 21.27 0.93
N ASP A 280 1.03 21.03 1.57
CA ASP A 280 2.31 20.69 0.91
C ASP A 280 2.25 19.32 0.23
N PHE A 281 1.60 18.32 0.85
CA PHE A 281 1.33 17.06 0.19
C PHE A 281 0.42 17.24 -1.02
N ALA A 282 -0.70 17.95 -0.86
CA ALA A 282 -1.64 18.20 -1.95
C ALA A 282 -0.93 18.89 -3.13
N HIS A 283 -0.11 19.89 -2.85
CA HIS A 283 0.67 20.61 -3.83
C HIS A 283 1.65 19.72 -4.60
N MET A 284 2.43 18.92 -3.88
CA MET A 284 3.38 18.00 -4.47
C MET A 284 2.68 16.91 -5.30
N TRP A 285 1.68 16.25 -4.73
CA TRP A 285 1.01 15.12 -5.37
C TRP A 285 0.23 15.53 -6.62
N CYS A 286 -0.49 16.66 -6.58
CA CYS A 286 -1.19 17.18 -7.77
C CYS A 286 -0.21 17.59 -8.88
N SER A 287 0.92 18.21 -8.52
CA SER A 287 1.97 18.54 -9.50
C SER A 287 2.61 17.28 -10.10
N ALA A 288 2.78 16.23 -9.30
CA ALA A 288 3.28 14.94 -9.78
C ALA A 288 2.27 14.22 -10.70
N LEU A 289 0.98 14.29 -10.42
CA LEU A 289 -0.05 13.80 -11.34
C LEU A 289 0.00 14.55 -12.69
N ALA A 290 0.11 15.88 -12.66
CA ALA A 290 0.25 16.70 -13.85
C ALA A 290 1.55 16.37 -14.61
N PHE A 291 2.65 16.11 -13.91
CA PHE A 291 3.90 15.64 -14.51
C PHE A 291 3.73 14.32 -15.27
N CYS A 292 2.91 13.40 -14.76
CA CYS A 292 2.69 12.09 -15.38
C CYS A 292 1.73 12.16 -16.58
N GLN A 293 0.60 12.85 -16.44
CA GLN A 293 -0.45 12.87 -17.46
C GLN A 293 -1.03 14.28 -17.64
N LYS A 294 -1.10 14.72 -18.89
CA LYS A 294 -1.60 16.04 -19.26
C LYS A 294 -3.03 16.33 -18.78
N ARG A 295 -3.86 15.30 -18.65
CA ARG A 295 -5.25 15.45 -18.16
C ARG A 295 -5.36 16.03 -16.76
N PHE A 296 -4.28 15.97 -15.96
CA PHE A 296 -4.25 16.46 -14.59
C PHE A 296 -3.68 17.89 -14.47
N GLU A 297 -3.12 18.48 -15.55
CA GLU A 297 -2.61 19.85 -15.53
C GLU A 297 -3.68 20.86 -15.12
N GLY A 298 -3.31 21.77 -14.21
CA GLY A 298 -4.20 22.84 -13.72
C GLY A 298 -5.36 22.33 -12.86
N LYS A 299 -5.31 21.10 -12.33
CA LYS A 299 -6.41 20.49 -11.57
C LYS A 299 -6.20 20.51 -10.05
N SER A 300 -5.09 21.01 -9.55
CA SER A 300 -4.76 21.05 -8.12
C SER A 300 -5.85 21.68 -7.24
N HIS A 301 -6.63 22.62 -7.79
CA HIS A 301 -7.77 23.26 -7.10
C HIS A 301 -8.95 22.28 -6.82
N LEU A 302 -8.91 21.06 -7.35
CA LEU A 302 -9.92 20.02 -7.14
C LEU A 302 -9.54 19.01 -6.05
N TYR A 303 -8.43 19.21 -5.39
CA TYR A 303 -7.96 18.39 -4.25
C TYR A 303 -8.84 18.55 -3.01
#